data_3d4d29fb9a07b73846c8c9f6640b16f3
#
_entry.id   3d4d29fb9a07b73846c8c9f6640b16f3
#
_cell.length_a   1.000
_cell.length_b   1.000
_cell.length_c   1.000
_cell.angle_alpha   90.00
_cell.angle_beta   90.00
_cell.angle_gamma   90.00
#
_symmetry.space_group_name_H-M   'P 1'
#
loop_
_entity.id
_entity.type
_entity.pdbx_description
1 polymer ?
#
loop_
_entity_poly.entity_id
_entity_poly.type
_entity_poly.pdbx_seq_one_letter_code
_entity_poly.pdbx_strand_id
1 'polypeptide(L)'
;ALFRLQHAIRRNLARQYNPDHIATAGIVSKGQLDNAAGLHGIPTSVLGSNRALDGTNATLCPKYADRMTSEVQPACLVLPEGIASECHLLFEFSLDCAKLCPDIQFIWRLHPILSFSSLAAENKRLRSIPQNVILSRKTLEEDIARCSLALYRGTTAVVQAVMAGLRPLYLQLPDELTVDPLYELKDWRKSVKSPADFCTIARSIPSTISPDIEI
;
A
#
# COMPACT_ATOMS: atom_id res chain seq x y z
N ALA A 1 -2.36 7.39 9.40
CA ALA A 1 -3.46 8.34 9.53
C ALA A 1 -4.19 8.21 10.87
N LEU A 2 -4.68 7.01 11.22
CA LEU A 2 -5.34 6.78 12.52
C LEU A 2 -4.44 7.20 13.68
N PHE A 3 -3.17 6.94 13.56
CA PHE A 3 -2.15 7.29 14.53
C PHE A 3 -1.98 8.81 14.67
N ARG A 4 -1.95 9.58 13.57
CA ARG A 4 -1.92 11.05 13.60
C ARG A 4 -3.19 11.65 14.21
N LEU A 5 -4.35 11.07 13.91
CA LEU A 5 -5.62 11.48 14.49
C LEU A 5 -5.64 11.22 16.00
N GLN A 6 -5.16 10.06 16.44
CA GLN A 6 -5.03 9.71 17.85
C GLN A 6 -4.06 10.68 18.58
N HIS A 7 -2.98 11.11 17.93
CA HIS A 7 -2.07 12.11 18.46
C HIS A 7 -2.71 13.48 18.58
N ALA A 8 -3.46 13.91 17.56
CA ALA A 8 -4.17 15.18 17.58
C ALA A 8 -5.22 15.22 18.71
N ILE A 9 -5.93 14.13 18.92
CA ILE A 9 -6.95 14.00 19.97
C ILE A 9 -6.29 13.95 21.37
N ARG A 10 -5.17 13.26 21.51
CA ARG A 10 -4.49 13.09 22.81
C ARG A 10 -3.76 14.34 23.30
N ARG A 11 -3.58 15.36 22.51
CA ARG A 11 -2.95 16.63 22.95
C ARG A 11 -3.55 17.23 24.21
N ASN A 12 -4.84 17.00 24.41
CA ASN A 12 -5.62 17.59 25.51
C ASN A 12 -5.97 16.60 26.62
N LEU A 13 -5.50 15.35 26.54
CA LEU A 13 -5.73 14.38 27.61
C LEU A 13 -4.79 14.66 28.79
N ALA A 14 -5.32 14.54 30.00
CA ALA A 14 -4.52 14.63 31.19
C ALA A 14 -3.39 13.60 31.18
N ARG A 15 -2.20 13.99 31.69
CA ARG A 15 -1.00 13.15 31.70
C ARG A 15 -1.21 11.77 32.34
N GLN A 16 -2.14 11.64 33.25
CA GLN A 16 -2.54 10.38 33.90
C GLN A 16 -3.06 9.29 32.95
N TYR A 17 -3.47 9.67 31.72
CA TYR A 17 -3.92 8.73 30.70
C TYR A 17 -2.83 8.36 29.70
N ASN A 18 -1.65 8.92 29.85
CA ASN A 18 -0.51 8.57 29.00
C ASN A 18 0.08 7.23 29.46
N PRO A 19 0.61 6.40 28.54
CA PRO A 19 1.33 5.20 28.91
C PRO A 19 2.68 5.57 29.55
N ASP A 20 3.21 4.69 30.39
CA ASP A 20 4.52 4.83 31.00
C ASP A 20 5.67 4.62 30.00
N HIS A 21 5.41 3.85 28.94
CA HIS A 21 6.36 3.54 27.89
C HIS A 21 5.63 3.21 26.58
N ILE A 22 6.23 3.55 25.43
CA ILE A 22 5.67 3.22 24.11
C ILE A 22 6.68 2.39 23.32
N ALA A 23 6.26 1.21 22.88
CA ALA A 23 7.00 0.38 21.94
C ALA A 23 6.47 0.58 20.53
N THR A 24 7.37 0.76 19.55
CA THR A 24 7.03 0.98 18.14
C THR A 24 7.56 -0.13 17.25
N ALA A 25 6.93 -0.29 16.09
CA ALA A 25 7.37 -1.26 15.10
C ALA A 25 8.66 -0.84 14.35
N GLY A 26 8.97 0.45 14.32
CA GLY A 26 10.13 0.95 13.58
C GLY A 26 10.54 2.38 13.96
N ILE A 27 11.68 2.80 13.42
CA ILE A 27 12.30 4.09 13.73
C ILE A 27 11.45 5.28 13.28
N VAL A 28 10.73 5.16 12.17
CA VAL A 28 9.83 6.21 11.65
C VAL A 28 8.71 6.49 12.65
N SER A 29 8.04 5.43 13.12
CA SER A 29 6.97 5.55 14.13
C SER A 29 7.52 6.09 15.46
N LYS A 30 8.73 5.69 15.84
CA LYS A 30 9.41 6.23 17.02
C LYS A 30 9.62 7.74 16.87
N GLY A 31 10.24 8.20 15.78
CA GLY A 31 10.47 9.62 15.52
C GLY A 31 9.19 10.46 15.51
N GLN A 32 8.09 9.93 14.97
CA GLN A 32 6.79 10.60 15.01
C GLN A 32 6.27 10.78 16.44
N LEU A 33 6.44 9.76 17.29
CA LEU A 33 6.02 9.79 18.70
C LEU A 33 6.89 10.72 19.53
N ASP A 34 8.19 10.67 19.35
CA ASP A 34 9.14 11.54 20.05
C ASP A 34 8.84 13.03 19.79
N ASN A 35 8.37 13.36 18.58
CA ASN A 35 7.98 14.71 18.17
C ASN A 35 6.53 15.08 18.49
N ALA A 36 5.74 14.18 19.07
CA ALA A 36 4.34 14.44 19.38
C ALA A 36 4.18 15.20 20.70
N ALA A 37 3.69 16.44 20.62
CA ALA A 37 3.59 17.35 21.77
C ALA A 37 2.85 16.77 22.99
N GLY A 38 1.81 15.93 22.76
CA GLY A 38 1.04 15.29 23.84
C GLY A 38 1.72 14.11 24.52
N LEU A 39 2.86 13.67 23.99
CA LEU A 39 3.62 12.50 24.49
C LEU A 39 5.01 12.88 24.96
N HIS A 40 5.28 14.17 25.10
CA HIS A 40 6.60 14.65 25.52
C HIS A 40 6.99 14.07 26.89
N GLY A 41 8.19 13.49 26.98
CA GLY A 41 8.71 12.86 28.18
C GLY A 41 8.24 11.43 28.43
N ILE A 42 7.51 10.80 27.49
CA ILE A 42 7.22 9.37 27.55
C ILE A 42 8.36 8.62 26.82
N PRO A 43 9.02 7.66 27.48
CA PRO A 43 10.06 6.87 26.83
C PRO A 43 9.49 6.08 25.64
N THR A 44 10.19 6.15 24.51
CA THR A 44 9.85 5.37 23.31
C THR A 44 10.99 4.46 22.90
N SER A 45 10.70 3.23 22.53
CA SER A 45 11.66 2.27 22.01
C SER A 45 11.18 1.59 20.74
N VAL A 46 12.10 1.11 19.92
CA VAL A 46 11.79 0.27 18.78
C VAL A 46 11.79 -1.18 19.24
N LEU A 47 10.62 -1.83 19.16
CA LEU A 47 10.45 -3.25 19.45
C LEU A 47 10.66 -4.12 18.20
N GLY A 48 10.46 -3.55 17.03
CA GLY A 48 10.39 -4.29 15.77
C GLY A 48 8.98 -4.75 15.43
N SER A 49 8.86 -5.46 14.32
CA SER A 49 7.60 -6.03 13.85
C SER A 49 7.71 -7.55 13.73
N ASN A 50 6.74 -8.27 14.24
CA ASN A 50 6.60 -9.72 14.01
C ASN A 50 6.19 -10.07 12.57
N ARG A 51 5.94 -9.06 11.74
CA ARG A 51 5.71 -9.20 10.29
C ARG A 51 7.00 -9.03 9.47
N ALA A 52 8.16 -8.95 10.13
CA ALA A 52 9.43 -9.00 9.42
C ALA A 52 9.48 -10.31 8.63
N LEU A 53 9.79 -10.21 7.35
CA LEU A 53 10.07 -11.38 6.52
C LEU A 53 11.17 -12.18 7.21
N ASP A 54 10.93 -13.47 7.40
CA ASP A 54 11.89 -14.37 8.05
C ASP A 54 13.30 -14.11 7.55
N GLY A 55 14.16 -13.64 8.44
CA GLY A 55 15.62 -13.56 8.54
C GLY A 55 16.51 -13.68 7.32
N THR A 56 16.00 -13.67 6.15
CA THR A 56 16.76 -13.68 4.92
C THR A 56 16.91 -12.27 4.39
N ASN A 57 18.05 -11.67 4.77
CA ASN A 57 18.66 -10.54 4.08
C ASN A 57 17.69 -9.76 3.20
N ALA A 58 17.32 -8.57 3.67
CA ALA A 58 16.68 -7.55 2.85
C ALA A 58 17.61 -7.05 1.72
N THR A 59 18.28 -7.95 1.08
CA THR A 59 18.88 -7.76 -0.23
C THR A 59 17.67 -7.66 -1.15
N LEU A 60 17.37 -6.47 -1.63
CA LEU A 60 16.41 -6.19 -2.68
C LEU A 60 16.41 -7.36 -3.65
N CYS A 61 15.27 -8.04 -3.73
CA CYS A 61 15.20 -9.37 -4.34
C CYS A 61 15.83 -9.35 -5.74
N PRO A 62 16.92 -10.10 -6.02
CA PRO A 62 17.60 -10.11 -7.34
C PRO A 62 16.65 -10.40 -8.50
N LYS A 63 15.53 -11.07 -8.19
CA LYS A 63 14.43 -11.37 -9.13
C LYS A 63 13.74 -10.13 -9.72
N TYR A 64 13.98 -8.93 -9.20
CA TYR A 64 13.38 -7.72 -9.76
C TYR A 64 14.10 -7.27 -11.03
N ALA A 65 15.44 -7.34 -11.06
CA ALA A 65 16.24 -7.03 -12.25
C ALA A 65 15.93 -8.00 -13.41
N ASP A 66 15.73 -9.29 -13.11
CA ASP A 66 15.41 -10.31 -14.12
C ASP A 66 13.99 -10.14 -14.72
N ARG A 67 13.06 -9.53 -14.00
CA ARG A 67 11.68 -9.32 -14.50
C ARG A 67 11.57 -8.26 -15.57
N MET A 68 12.49 -7.31 -15.56
CA MET A 68 12.46 -6.15 -16.44
C MET A 68 13.09 -6.44 -17.83
N THR A 69 13.75 -7.59 -17.97
CA THR A 69 14.32 -8.01 -19.27
C THR A 69 13.38 -8.91 -20.08
N SER A 70 12.26 -9.33 -19.50
CA SER A 70 11.26 -10.14 -20.21
C SER A 70 10.17 -9.24 -20.80
N GLU A 71 9.69 -9.56 -22.00
CA GLU A 71 8.54 -8.95 -22.70
C GLU A 71 7.20 -9.22 -21.97
N VAL A 72 7.23 -9.28 -20.63
CA VAL A 72 6.05 -9.55 -19.82
C VAL A 72 5.22 -8.28 -19.69
N GLN A 73 3.94 -8.40 -19.99
CA GLN A 73 2.97 -7.33 -19.79
C GLN A 73 3.05 -6.78 -18.36
N PRO A 74 3.15 -5.45 -18.18
CA PRO A 74 3.21 -4.86 -16.85
C PRO A 74 1.96 -5.21 -16.04
N ALA A 75 2.14 -5.57 -14.78
CA ALA A 75 1.04 -5.95 -13.91
C ALA A 75 0.99 -5.08 -12.65
N CYS A 76 -0.22 -4.70 -12.24
CA CYS A 76 -0.53 -3.91 -11.08
C CYS A 76 -1.28 -4.75 -10.04
N LEU A 77 -0.70 -4.90 -8.87
CA LEU A 77 -1.36 -5.52 -7.72
C LEU A 77 -2.27 -4.50 -7.05
N VAL A 78 -3.56 -4.81 -6.93
CA VAL A 78 -4.56 -3.95 -6.29
C VAL A 78 -4.83 -4.47 -4.88
N LEU A 79 -4.46 -3.66 -3.88
CA LEU A 79 -4.44 -4.02 -2.48
C LEU A 79 -5.43 -3.17 -1.67
N PRO A 80 -6.71 -3.55 -1.59
CA PRO A 80 -7.64 -2.89 -0.68
C PRO A 80 -7.42 -3.31 0.77
N GLU A 81 -7.99 -2.53 1.67
CA GLU A 81 -8.14 -2.89 3.08
C GLU A 81 -9.24 -3.95 3.29
N GLY A 82 -9.34 -4.47 4.53
CA GLY A 82 -10.40 -5.39 4.95
C GLY A 82 -11.76 -4.72 5.19
N ILE A 83 -12.08 -3.63 4.48
CA ILE A 83 -13.30 -2.85 4.61
C ILE A 83 -14.01 -2.83 3.26
N ALA A 84 -15.32 -3.19 3.23
CA ALA A 84 -16.07 -3.31 1.98
C ALA A 84 -16.09 -2.02 1.16
N SER A 85 -16.31 -0.86 1.80
CA SER A 85 -16.29 0.45 1.12
C SER A 85 -14.94 0.76 0.46
N GLU A 86 -13.83 0.43 1.11
CA GLU A 86 -12.49 0.61 0.53
C GLU A 86 -12.24 -0.35 -0.63
N CYS A 87 -12.76 -1.58 -0.55
CA CYS A 87 -12.70 -2.52 -1.67
C CYS A 87 -13.50 -1.99 -2.88
N HIS A 88 -14.72 -1.52 -2.67
CA HIS A 88 -15.53 -0.94 -3.74
C HIS A 88 -14.82 0.22 -4.41
N LEU A 89 -14.32 1.16 -3.60
CA LEU A 89 -13.61 2.33 -4.07
C LEU A 89 -12.40 1.96 -4.93
N LEU A 90 -11.51 1.11 -4.41
CA LEU A 90 -10.25 0.79 -5.06
C LEU A 90 -10.46 -0.11 -6.30
N PHE A 91 -11.41 -1.03 -6.24
CA PHE A 91 -11.75 -1.89 -7.39
C PHE A 91 -12.44 -1.10 -8.48
N GLU A 92 -13.38 -0.20 -8.18
CA GLU A 92 -14.00 0.65 -9.20
C GLU A 92 -12.97 1.56 -9.88
N PHE A 93 -12.09 2.17 -9.11
CA PHE A 93 -11.00 2.96 -9.66
C PHE A 93 -10.12 2.12 -10.59
N SER A 94 -9.76 0.92 -10.16
CA SER A 94 -8.92 0.02 -10.98
C SER A 94 -9.65 -0.50 -12.22
N LEU A 95 -10.99 -0.67 -12.21
CA LEU A 95 -11.78 -0.96 -13.41
C LEU A 95 -11.68 0.16 -14.44
N ASP A 96 -11.76 1.39 -13.99
CA ASP A 96 -11.66 2.53 -14.89
C ASP A 96 -10.22 2.68 -15.43
N CYS A 97 -9.19 2.39 -14.62
CA CYS A 97 -7.81 2.26 -15.08
C CYS A 97 -7.65 1.13 -16.11
N ALA A 98 -8.24 -0.04 -15.87
CA ALA A 98 -8.13 -1.19 -16.77
C ALA A 98 -8.71 -0.94 -18.14
N LYS A 99 -9.77 -0.13 -18.25
CA LYS A 99 -10.35 0.30 -19.54
C LYS A 99 -9.43 1.24 -20.31
N LEU A 100 -8.74 2.14 -19.60
CA LEU A 100 -7.83 3.13 -20.20
C LEU A 100 -6.44 2.54 -20.51
N CYS A 101 -6.04 1.50 -19.81
CA CYS A 101 -4.73 0.85 -19.94
C CYS A 101 -4.92 -0.66 -20.17
N PRO A 102 -5.41 -1.10 -21.36
CA PRO A 102 -5.62 -2.50 -21.67
C PRO A 102 -4.30 -3.31 -21.73
N ASP A 103 -3.18 -2.61 -21.85
CA ASP A 103 -1.81 -3.12 -21.84
C ASP A 103 -1.30 -3.46 -20.44
N ILE A 104 -2.02 -3.06 -19.37
CA ILE A 104 -1.67 -3.38 -17.98
C ILE A 104 -2.63 -4.43 -17.44
N GLN A 105 -2.08 -5.49 -16.83
CA GLN A 105 -2.87 -6.47 -16.10
C GLN A 105 -3.11 -5.99 -14.67
N PHE A 106 -4.35 -6.07 -14.18
CA PHE A 106 -4.71 -5.75 -12.81
C PHE A 106 -5.00 -7.02 -12.02
N ILE A 107 -4.27 -7.24 -10.93
CA ILE A 107 -4.46 -8.39 -10.06
C ILE A 107 -5.16 -7.92 -8.79
N TRP A 108 -6.42 -8.26 -8.65
CA TRP A 108 -7.22 -7.93 -7.49
C TRP A 108 -6.98 -8.93 -6.37
N ARG A 109 -6.54 -8.45 -5.24
CA ARG A 109 -6.37 -9.26 -4.05
C ARG A 109 -7.32 -8.81 -2.95
N LEU A 110 -8.21 -9.71 -2.53
CA LEU A 110 -9.10 -9.46 -1.41
C LEU A 110 -8.38 -9.69 -0.07
N HIS A 111 -8.78 -8.92 0.93
CA HIS A 111 -8.47 -9.25 2.31
C HIS A 111 -9.18 -10.57 2.70
N PRO A 112 -8.54 -11.48 3.45
CA PRO A 112 -9.10 -12.81 3.78
C PRO A 112 -10.49 -12.81 4.43
N ILE A 113 -10.86 -11.73 5.11
CA ILE A 113 -12.17 -11.59 5.76
C ILE A 113 -13.32 -11.23 4.83
N LEU A 114 -13.04 -10.87 3.57
CA LEU A 114 -14.04 -10.42 2.60
C LEU A 114 -14.27 -11.45 1.49
N SER A 115 -15.51 -11.56 1.07
CA SER A 115 -15.92 -12.38 -0.06
C SER A 115 -16.19 -11.52 -1.30
N PHE A 116 -15.62 -11.90 -2.45
CA PHE A 116 -15.89 -11.20 -3.70
C PHE A 116 -17.36 -11.29 -4.11
N SER A 117 -18.03 -12.42 -3.83
CA SER A 117 -19.45 -12.58 -4.11
C SER A 117 -20.32 -11.57 -3.37
N SER A 118 -19.99 -11.28 -2.10
CA SER A 118 -20.69 -10.24 -1.33
C SER A 118 -20.47 -8.85 -1.91
N LEU A 119 -19.24 -8.49 -2.25
CA LEU A 119 -18.92 -7.21 -2.88
C LEU A 119 -19.63 -7.05 -4.24
N ALA A 120 -19.64 -8.10 -5.06
CA ALA A 120 -20.31 -8.07 -6.37
C ALA A 120 -21.86 -8.08 -6.24
N ALA A 121 -22.42 -8.58 -5.14
CA ALA A 121 -23.86 -8.47 -4.86
C ALA A 121 -24.24 -7.01 -4.59
N GLU A 122 -23.43 -6.30 -3.81
CA GLU A 122 -23.64 -4.90 -3.43
C GLU A 122 -23.32 -3.92 -4.57
N ASN A 123 -22.30 -4.24 -5.39
CA ASN A 123 -21.83 -3.36 -6.46
C ASN A 123 -21.92 -4.00 -7.85
N LYS A 124 -22.88 -3.51 -8.66
CA LYS A 124 -23.13 -4.04 -10.01
C LYS A 124 -21.93 -3.89 -10.95
N ARG A 125 -21.05 -2.87 -10.75
CA ARG A 125 -19.88 -2.65 -11.60
C ARG A 125 -18.86 -3.80 -11.48
N LEU A 126 -18.79 -4.46 -10.32
CA LEU A 126 -17.88 -5.58 -10.10
C LEU A 126 -18.33 -6.89 -10.73
N ARG A 127 -19.56 -6.94 -11.31
CA ARG A 127 -20.10 -8.14 -11.97
C ARG A 127 -19.56 -8.34 -13.39
N SER A 128 -19.00 -7.29 -14.00
CA SER A 128 -18.42 -7.35 -15.35
C SER A 128 -16.95 -6.94 -15.28
N ILE A 129 -16.10 -7.93 -15.18
CA ILE A 129 -14.64 -7.75 -15.03
C ILE A 129 -14.00 -7.82 -16.43
N PRO A 130 -13.21 -6.81 -16.85
CA PRO A 130 -12.45 -6.85 -18.10
C PRO A 130 -11.41 -7.98 -18.12
N GLN A 131 -10.99 -8.41 -19.31
CA GLN A 131 -10.04 -9.51 -19.49
C GLN A 131 -8.66 -9.24 -18.84
N ASN A 132 -8.26 -7.98 -18.74
CA ASN A 132 -7.02 -7.56 -18.09
C ASN A 132 -7.14 -7.38 -16.57
N VAL A 133 -8.25 -7.81 -15.96
CA VAL A 133 -8.45 -7.84 -14.50
C VAL A 133 -8.61 -9.28 -14.03
N ILE A 134 -7.83 -9.69 -13.05
CA ILE A 134 -7.85 -11.04 -12.49
C ILE A 134 -8.08 -10.98 -10.98
N LEU A 135 -9.08 -11.71 -10.50
CA LEU A 135 -9.25 -11.94 -9.06
C LEU A 135 -8.27 -13.02 -8.60
N SER A 136 -7.32 -12.65 -7.77
CA SER A 136 -6.29 -13.59 -7.27
C SER A 136 -6.86 -14.57 -6.25
N ARG A 137 -6.34 -15.79 -6.30
CA ARG A 137 -6.50 -16.86 -5.30
C ARG A 137 -5.15 -17.34 -4.79
N LYS A 138 -4.06 -16.64 -5.12
CA LYS A 138 -2.69 -17.00 -4.76
C LYS A 138 -2.29 -16.38 -3.42
N THR A 139 -1.10 -16.71 -2.92
CA THR A 139 -0.52 -16.03 -1.77
C THR A 139 -0.13 -14.59 -2.09
N LEU A 140 0.13 -13.76 -1.09
CA LEU A 140 0.56 -12.38 -1.32
C LEU A 140 1.91 -12.34 -2.03
N GLU A 141 2.82 -13.21 -1.64
CA GLU A 141 4.16 -13.35 -2.20
C GLU A 141 4.12 -13.74 -3.68
N GLU A 142 3.25 -14.68 -4.04
CA GLU A 142 3.05 -15.09 -5.44
C GLU A 142 2.46 -13.96 -6.29
N ASP A 143 1.55 -13.16 -5.73
CA ASP A 143 0.98 -12.00 -6.42
C ASP A 143 1.99 -10.87 -6.58
N ILE A 144 2.74 -10.56 -5.53
CA ILE A 144 3.86 -9.62 -5.56
C ILE A 144 4.87 -10.06 -6.62
N ALA A 145 5.16 -11.36 -6.66
CA ALA A 145 6.12 -11.91 -7.61
C ALA A 145 5.78 -11.68 -9.09
N ARG A 146 4.54 -11.39 -9.43
CA ARG A 146 4.05 -11.20 -10.80
C ARG A 146 3.82 -9.73 -11.18
N CYS A 147 3.95 -8.81 -10.22
CA CYS A 147 3.60 -7.42 -10.39
C CYS A 147 4.82 -6.51 -10.36
N SER A 148 4.72 -5.36 -11.00
CA SER A 148 5.70 -4.26 -10.94
C SER A 148 5.14 -3.04 -10.22
N LEU A 149 3.82 -2.93 -10.12
CA LEU A 149 3.10 -1.83 -9.51
C LEU A 149 2.21 -2.35 -8.37
N ALA A 150 1.96 -1.51 -7.37
CA ALA A 150 1.00 -1.77 -6.30
C ALA A 150 0.07 -0.56 -6.12
N LEU A 151 -1.19 -0.72 -6.47
CA LEU A 151 -2.25 0.28 -6.24
C LEU A 151 -2.90 0.02 -4.88
N TYR A 152 -2.90 1.03 -4.02
CA TYR A 152 -3.33 0.88 -2.62
C TYR A 152 -3.89 2.17 -2.02
N ARG A 153 -4.44 2.06 -0.80
CA ARG A 153 -4.78 3.18 0.09
C ARG A 153 -4.21 2.96 1.49
N GLY A 154 -4.96 2.42 2.44
CA GLY A 154 -4.59 2.33 3.86
C GLY A 154 -3.97 1.00 4.28
N THR A 155 -3.87 0.03 3.38
CA THR A 155 -3.39 -1.31 3.71
C THR A 155 -1.88 -1.36 4.00
N THR A 156 -1.50 -2.02 5.09
CA THR A 156 -0.09 -2.27 5.40
C THR A 156 0.55 -3.39 4.56
N ALA A 157 -0.23 -4.15 3.80
CA ALA A 157 0.29 -5.16 2.87
C ALA A 157 1.18 -4.54 1.77
N VAL A 158 0.97 -3.24 1.47
CA VAL A 158 1.82 -2.50 0.53
C VAL A 158 3.28 -2.41 0.98
N VAL A 159 3.56 -2.46 2.28
CA VAL A 159 4.94 -2.45 2.80
C VAL A 159 5.71 -3.66 2.27
N GLN A 160 5.10 -4.85 2.28
CA GLN A 160 5.70 -6.06 1.72
C GLN A 160 5.91 -5.94 0.21
N ALA A 161 4.95 -5.33 -0.50
CA ALA A 161 5.07 -5.08 -1.94
C ALA A 161 6.26 -4.15 -2.25
N VAL A 162 6.43 -3.07 -1.48
CA VAL A 162 7.56 -2.14 -1.63
C VAL A 162 8.90 -2.82 -1.31
N MET A 163 8.97 -3.59 -0.23
CA MET A 163 10.18 -4.34 0.12
C MET A 163 10.58 -5.35 -0.96
N ALA A 164 9.60 -5.86 -1.71
CA ALA A 164 9.84 -6.71 -2.88
C ALA A 164 10.08 -5.93 -4.17
N GLY A 165 10.15 -4.59 -4.13
CA GLY A 165 10.50 -3.71 -5.23
C GLY A 165 9.31 -3.22 -6.09
N LEU A 166 8.06 -3.47 -5.70
CA LEU A 166 6.92 -2.91 -6.44
C LEU A 166 6.84 -1.39 -6.25
N ARG A 167 6.48 -0.69 -7.32
CA ARG A 167 6.25 0.75 -7.25
C ARG A 167 4.88 1.05 -6.65
N PRO A 168 4.81 1.73 -5.49
CA PRO A 168 3.55 2.01 -4.83
C PRO A 168 2.85 3.22 -5.48
N LEU A 169 1.57 3.04 -5.83
CA LEU A 169 0.67 4.05 -6.35
C LEU A 169 -0.48 4.24 -5.36
N TYR A 170 -0.45 5.35 -4.65
CA TYR A 170 -1.45 5.68 -3.64
C TYR A 170 -2.66 6.36 -4.28
N LEU A 171 -3.85 5.78 -4.15
CA LEU A 171 -5.08 6.46 -4.56
C LEU A 171 -5.43 7.56 -3.55
N GLN A 172 -5.25 8.80 -3.97
CA GLN A 172 -5.55 9.99 -3.19
C GLN A 172 -6.90 10.55 -3.58
N LEU A 173 -7.83 10.61 -2.63
CA LEU A 173 -9.10 11.31 -2.80
C LEU A 173 -8.98 12.78 -2.40
N PRO A 174 -9.79 13.66 -3.03
CA PRO A 174 -9.87 15.07 -2.62
C PRO A 174 -10.46 15.17 -1.20
N ASP A 175 -10.02 16.19 -0.47
CA ASP A 175 -10.55 16.60 0.83
C ASP A 175 -10.60 15.52 1.92
N GLU A 176 -9.77 14.49 1.80
CA GLU A 176 -9.70 13.36 2.71
C GLU A 176 -8.39 13.35 3.51
N LEU A 177 -8.49 12.95 4.78
CA LEU A 177 -7.29 12.70 5.59
C LEU A 177 -6.55 11.50 5.00
N THR A 178 -5.23 11.67 4.81
CA THR A 178 -4.42 10.57 4.29
C THR A 178 -4.38 9.39 5.25
N VAL A 179 -4.68 8.21 4.74
CA VAL A 179 -4.55 6.91 5.42
C VAL A 179 -3.33 6.13 4.95
N ASP A 180 -2.47 6.78 4.19
CA ASP A 180 -1.32 6.21 3.52
C ASP A 180 -0.24 5.74 4.51
N PRO A 181 0.05 4.43 4.60
CA PRO A 181 1.11 3.92 5.45
C PRO A 181 2.52 4.26 4.95
N LEU A 182 2.66 4.65 3.68
CA LEU A 182 3.94 4.97 3.02
C LEU A 182 4.14 6.48 2.80
N TYR A 183 3.41 7.34 3.50
CA TYR A 183 3.45 8.78 3.25
C TYR A 183 4.86 9.39 3.41
N GLU A 184 5.75 8.77 4.15
CA GLU A 184 7.14 9.19 4.35
C GLU A 184 8.04 8.89 3.14
N LEU A 185 7.66 7.93 2.28
CA LEU A 185 8.41 7.54 1.08
C LEU A 185 8.09 8.47 -0.11
N LYS A 186 8.31 9.77 0.04
CA LYS A 186 7.85 10.81 -0.90
C LYS A 186 8.31 10.60 -2.34
N ASP A 187 9.54 10.17 -2.54
CA ASP A 187 10.13 10.03 -3.89
C ASP A 187 9.81 8.68 -4.54
N TRP A 188 9.73 7.64 -3.73
CA TRP A 188 9.40 6.29 -4.21
C TRP A 188 7.91 6.12 -4.47
N ARG A 189 7.06 6.65 -3.62
CA ARG A 189 5.61 6.62 -3.72
C ARG A 189 5.09 7.69 -4.66
N LYS A 190 4.13 7.34 -5.52
CA LYS A 190 3.39 8.30 -6.35
C LYS A 190 1.93 8.34 -5.93
N SER A 191 1.33 9.53 -5.92
CA SER A 191 -0.13 9.68 -5.73
C SER A 191 -0.82 9.68 -7.08
N VAL A 192 -1.94 8.99 -7.16
CA VAL A 192 -2.86 9.00 -8.31
C VAL A 192 -4.21 9.54 -7.87
N LYS A 193 -4.80 10.44 -8.63
CA LYS A 193 -6.07 11.10 -8.33
C LYS A 193 -7.18 10.73 -9.33
N SER A 194 -6.77 10.25 -10.50
CA SER A 194 -7.67 9.85 -11.58
C SER A 194 -7.11 8.64 -12.33
N PRO A 195 -7.96 7.90 -13.07
CA PRO A 195 -7.50 6.83 -13.94
C PRO A 195 -6.51 7.30 -15.01
N ALA A 196 -6.64 8.53 -15.52
CA ALA A 196 -5.69 9.11 -16.46
C ALA A 196 -4.32 9.37 -15.81
N ASP A 197 -4.30 9.87 -14.57
CA ASP A 197 -3.07 10.00 -13.77
C ASP A 197 -2.38 8.65 -13.61
N PHE A 198 -3.15 7.63 -13.23
CA PHE A 198 -2.62 6.27 -13.08
C PHE A 198 -1.92 5.82 -14.36
N CYS A 199 -2.60 5.93 -15.52
CA CYS A 199 -2.05 5.50 -16.79
C CYS A 199 -0.77 6.26 -17.17
N THR A 200 -0.75 7.57 -16.94
CA THR A 200 0.43 8.41 -17.20
C THR A 200 1.60 8.00 -16.34
N ILE A 201 1.37 7.84 -15.02
CA ILE A 201 2.43 7.49 -14.07
C ILE A 201 2.90 6.04 -14.31
N ALA A 202 1.99 5.09 -14.52
CA ALA A 202 2.34 3.69 -14.72
C ALA A 202 3.24 3.48 -15.96
N ARG A 203 3.02 4.26 -17.02
CA ARG A 203 3.84 4.23 -18.24
C ARG A 203 5.15 5.01 -18.14
N SER A 204 5.22 5.98 -17.23
CA SER A 204 6.42 6.80 -17.01
C SER A 204 7.44 6.16 -16.07
N ILE A 205 7.06 5.11 -15.36
CA ILE A 205 7.96 4.41 -14.43
C ILE A 205 9.02 3.67 -15.26
N PRO A 206 10.30 4.01 -15.08
CA PRO A 206 11.38 3.35 -15.81
C PRO A 206 11.39 1.84 -15.51
N SER A 207 11.71 1.07 -16.53
CA SER A 207 11.90 -0.37 -16.41
C SER A 207 13.07 -0.76 -15.48
N THR A 208 14.01 0.15 -15.27
CA THR A 208 15.17 -0.02 -14.40
C THR A 208 15.00 0.80 -13.14
N ILE A 209 14.98 0.15 -12.00
CA ILE A 209 15.04 0.80 -10.69
C ILE A 209 16.50 0.82 -10.27
N SER A 210 17.02 2.01 -9.96
CA SER A 210 18.30 2.14 -9.28
C SER A 210 18.19 1.54 -7.87
N PRO A 211 19.13 0.70 -7.43
CA PRO A 211 19.12 0.07 -6.11
C PRO A 211 19.48 1.02 -4.95
N ASP A 212 19.61 2.33 -5.19
CA ASP A 212 20.14 3.29 -4.22
C ASP A 212 19.08 3.83 -3.24
N ILE A 213 18.11 3.03 -2.84
CA ILE A 213 17.21 3.39 -1.75
C ILE A 213 17.73 2.75 -0.46
N GLU A 214 18.47 3.54 0.34
CA GLU A 214 18.65 3.26 1.76
C GLU A 214 17.29 3.47 2.46
N ILE A 215 16.69 2.40 2.98
CA ILE A 215 15.47 2.42 3.80
C ILE A 215 15.84 2.50 5.27
#